data_b5cc155c41ebd065b58bf5388a0a8ed1
#
_entry.id   b5cc155c41ebd065b58bf5388a0a8ed1
#
_cell.length_a   1.000
_cell.length_b   1.000
_cell.length_c   1.000
_cell.angle_alpha   90.00
_cell.angle_beta   90.00
_cell.angle_gamma   90.00
#
_symmetry.space_group_name_H-M   'P 1'
#
loop_
_entity.id
_entity.type
_entity.pdbx_description
1 polymer ?
#
loop_
_entity_poly.entity_id
_entity_poly.type
_entity_poly.pdbx_seq_one_letter_code
_entity_poly.pdbx_strand_id
1 'polypeptide(L)'
;VGLVGAAVVGACSDTGRSGGDETRKKLVLPDYAPPQELPGSIISKAEGVCPAYTQFPAKPFRSVKARPGRGGSIRALVPTWTVPPPSLAENEWAKELDRRLGVKYVPNVAVDYDAKVATTLAGGDLPDLLFAIPGGAPVVLQTLLQGGFTDLTEYLSGSNIKKYPNLELLPTYAWRSSAVENRLYGAPNTLSFINQFDIYRRDLAKNLGYTALPANGDEMFDMLTGFAKKNTGGDAWTFGSVVRGIRLAQEMFRVPTNWRSGTDGGLTYYIETDEFEAALEYANRLWDAKCYHPDALSNSDTKERELFVAGKLLIHWSSLDIYFGNGLSGIEGQMRRVVPGADPQYFLPPGHDGGKCNPTGSSPGSYGVAAIPSEIGKDKGRVEELLNIMNYWAAPFGSEEFLFLHFGIEGRHFNFNTDGQPVPVDDARVLSEMTMNVLCGPAFQYYPSHPQTAVTAQKIIARNAPLVLKDPTVGLVSRTAMRQSSALSQLVTDYTNQIVSGRKPVNAVGELRQQWRSRGGDRIRDEYQESGSRVAGTAK
;
A
#
# COMPACT_ATOMS: atom_id res chain seq x y z
N VAL A 1 -29.29 -52.56 15.50
CA VAL A 1 -29.49 -52.79 14.06
C VAL A 1 -28.55 -51.87 13.35
N GLY A 2 -27.48 -52.46 12.85
CA GLY A 2 -26.41 -51.70 12.16
C GLY A 2 -26.75 -51.38 10.71
N LEU A 3 -26.11 -50.35 10.21
CA LEU A 3 -25.82 -50.19 8.80
C LEU A 3 -24.43 -49.52 8.65
N VAL A 4 -23.50 -50.31 8.14
CA VAL A 4 -22.18 -49.95 7.73
C VAL A 4 -22.27 -49.19 6.41
N GLY A 5 -21.85 -47.92 6.39
CA GLY A 5 -21.68 -47.15 5.19
C GLY A 5 -20.19 -47.02 4.87
N ALA A 6 -19.73 -47.71 3.84
CA ALA A 6 -18.37 -47.67 3.36
C ALA A 6 -18.06 -46.30 2.75
N ALA A 7 -17.06 -45.60 3.31
CA ALA A 7 -16.47 -44.41 2.71
C ALA A 7 -15.55 -44.86 1.56
N VAL A 8 -15.93 -44.51 0.33
CA VAL A 8 -15.06 -44.61 -0.84
C VAL A 8 -14.08 -43.43 -0.78
N VAL A 9 -12.84 -43.73 -0.41
CA VAL A 9 -11.72 -42.81 -0.57
C VAL A 9 -11.37 -42.77 -2.06
N GLY A 10 -11.89 -41.79 -2.75
CA GLY A 10 -11.45 -41.46 -4.11
C GLY A 10 -10.05 -40.87 -4.06
N ALA A 11 -9.05 -41.63 -4.43
CA ALA A 11 -7.71 -41.15 -4.72
C ALA A 11 -7.82 -40.21 -5.94
N CYS A 12 -7.75 -38.90 -5.68
CA CYS A 12 -7.48 -37.94 -6.75
C CYS A 12 -6.05 -38.19 -7.22
N SER A 13 -5.93 -38.88 -8.34
CA SER A 13 -4.69 -38.98 -9.09
C SER A 13 -4.29 -37.56 -9.53
N ASP A 14 -3.14 -37.16 -9.07
CA ASP A 14 -2.42 -35.95 -9.46
C ASP A 14 -2.03 -36.09 -10.94
N THR A 15 -2.93 -35.74 -11.85
CA THR A 15 -2.58 -35.58 -13.25
C THR A 15 -1.85 -34.25 -13.38
N GLY A 16 -0.55 -34.28 -13.06
CA GLY A 16 0.38 -33.23 -13.41
C GLY A 16 0.29 -32.92 -14.90
N ARG A 17 -0.41 -31.85 -15.25
CA ARG A 17 -0.10 -31.14 -16.48
C ARG A 17 1.29 -30.55 -16.30
N SER A 18 2.28 -31.26 -16.79
CA SER A 18 3.60 -30.72 -17.11
C SER A 18 3.39 -29.61 -18.15
N GLY A 19 3.16 -28.39 -17.68
CA GLY A 19 3.39 -27.21 -18.50
C GLY A 19 4.86 -27.23 -18.87
N GLY A 20 5.17 -27.37 -20.16
CA GLY A 20 6.51 -27.45 -20.69
C GLY A 20 7.36 -26.32 -20.14
N ASP A 21 8.60 -26.66 -19.89
CA ASP A 21 9.69 -25.78 -19.52
C ASP A 21 10.03 -24.84 -20.70
N GLU A 22 9.10 -23.97 -21.04
CA GLU A 22 9.39 -22.83 -21.91
C GLU A 22 10.21 -21.87 -21.06
N THR A 23 11.51 -21.78 -21.36
CA THR A 23 12.39 -20.72 -20.88
C THR A 23 11.63 -19.39 -20.96
N ARG A 24 11.11 -18.92 -19.83
CA ARG A 24 10.24 -17.74 -19.78
C ARG A 24 11.05 -16.55 -20.29
N LYS A 25 10.62 -15.97 -21.40
CA LYS A 25 11.27 -14.78 -21.97
C LYS A 25 11.29 -13.69 -20.90
N LYS A 26 12.42 -12.99 -20.80
CA LYS A 26 12.56 -11.84 -19.90
C LYS A 26 11.46 -10.83 -20.21
N LEU A 27 10.74 -10.36 -19.18
CA LEU A 27 9.69 -9.37 -19.33
C LEU A 27 10.28 -8.06 -19.90
N VAL A 28 9.73 -7.59 -20.99
CA VAL A 28 9.91 -6.24 -21.48
C VAL A 28 8.82 -5.39 -20.84
N LEU A 29 9.19 -4.54 -19.87
CA LEU A 29 8.24 -3.65 -19.21
C LEU A 29 7.62 -2.67 -20.21
N PRO A 30 6.40 -2.17 -19.97
CA PRO A 30 5.79 -1.13 -20.79
C PRO A 30 6.72 0.09 -20.94
N ASP A 31 6.73 0.68 -22.12
CA ASP A 31 7.37 1.99 -22.34
C ASP A 31 6.76 3.01 -21.37
N TYR A 32 7.55 3.96 -20.92
CA TYR A 32 7.10 5.00 -20.01
C TYR A 32 7.21 6.38 -20.66
N ALA A 33 6.09 7.10 -20.68
CA ALA A 33 6.06 8.51 -21.00
C ALA A 33 5.89 9.33 -19.70
N PRO A 34 6.76 10.31 -19.41
CA PRO A 34 6.59 11.15 -18.24
C PRO A 34 5.30 11.99 -18.37
N PRO A 35 4.63 12.30 -17.24
CA PRO A 35 3.46 13.16 -17.27
C PRO A 35 3.82 14.55 -17.82
N GLN A 36 2.85 15.17 -18.48
CA GLN A 36 3.01 16.54 -19.00
C GLN A 36 3.31 17.50 -17.84
N GLU A 37 4.29 18.37 -18.02
CA GLU A 37 4.52 19.48 -17.10
C GLU A 37 3.41 20.52 -17.25
N LEU A 38 2.71 20.79 -16.15
CA LEU A 38 1.67 21.79 -16.04
C LEU A 38 2.13 22.92 -15.11
N PRO A 39 1.55 24.11 -15.16
CA PRO A 39 1.82 25.13 -14.16
C PRO A 39 1.62 24.58 -12.75
N GLY A 40 2.58 24.81 -11.86
CA GLY A 40 2.54 24.28 -10.49
C GLY A 40 2.93 22.81 -10.33
N SER A 41 3.40 22.13 -11.39
CA SER A 41 3.95 20.76 -11.30
C SER A 41 5.28 20.74 -10.58
N ILE A 42 5.48 19.71 -9.76
CA ILE A 42 6.74 19.34 -9.12
C ILE A 42 7.04 17.90 -9.52
N ILE A 43 7.81 17.73 -10.58
CA ILE A 43 8.13 16.43 -11.16
C ILE A 43 9.52 16.00 -10.70
N SER A 44 9.62 14.82 -10.10
CA SER A 44 10.90 14.22 -9.72
C SER A 44 11.33 13.18 -10.74
N LYS A 45 12.66 13.13 -11.00
CA LYS A 45 13.28 12.05 -11.79
C LYS A 45 13.70 10.85 -10.92
N ALA A 46 13.60 11.00 -9.59
CA ALA A 46 13.94 9.91 -8.67
C ALA A 46 12.87 8.81 -8.71
N GLU A 47 13.32 7.56 -8.74
CA GLU A 47 12.44 6.40 -8.72
C GLU A 47 11.62 6.36 -7.42
N GLY A 48 10.35 6.00 -7.52
CA GLY A 48 9.45 5.90 -6.37
C GLY A 48 8.92 7.22 -5.83
N VAL A 49 9.14 8.32 -6.53
CA VAL A 49 8.65 9.66 -6.16
C VAL A 49 7.55 10.09 -7.12
N CYS A 50 6.31 10.14 -6.64
CA CYS A 50 5.19 10.59 -7.46
C CYS A 50 5.24 12.11 -7.72
N PRO A 51 4.60 12.61 -8.80
CA PRO A 51 4.39 14.02 -9.03
C PRO A 51 3.60 14.70 -7.92
N ALA A 52 3.87 15.98 -7.70
CA ALA A 52 3.03 16.85 -6.88
C ALA A 52 2.59 18.07 -7.68
N TYR A 53 1.45 18.61 -7.31
CA TYR A 53 0.83 19.73 -8.01
C TYR A 53 0.33 20.75 -7.00
N THR A 54 0.61 22.03 -7.25
CA THR A 54 0.15 23.12 -6.39
C THR A 54 -1.12 23.80 -6.92
N GLN A 55 -1.48 23.51 -8.17
CA GLN A 55 -2.70 24.05 -8.78
C GLN A 55 -3.26 23.11 -9.85
N PHE A 56 -4.57 23.07 -9.98
CA PHE A 56 -5.26 22.43 -11.09
C PHE A 56 -5.36 23.41 -12.26
N PRO A 57 -5.21 22.97 -13.52
CA PRO A 57 -5.25 23.89 -14.65
C PRO A 57 -6.66 24.46 -14.85
N ALA A 58 -6.74 25.77 -15.13
CA ALA A 58 -8.01 26.45 -15.36
C ALA A 58 -8.80 25.93 -16.59
N LYS A 59 -8.11 25.28 -17.52
CA LYS A 59 -8.70 24.62 -18.70
C LYS A 59 -8.21 23.18 -18.73
N PRO A 60 -8.96 22.24 -18.15
CA PRO A 60 -8.63 20.82 -18.24
C PRO A 60 -8.62 20.34 -19.69
N PHE A 61 -7.68 19.44 -19.99
CA PHE A 61 -7.60 18.83 -21.30
C PHE A 61 -8.29 17.44 -21.30
N ARG A 62 -8.68 16.97 -22.50
CA ARG A 62 -9.21 15.62 -22.64
C ARG A 62 -8.08 14.63 -22.89
N SER A 63 -7.94 13.64 -22.02
CA SER A 63 -6.94 12.58 -22.15
C SER A 63 -7.47 11.37 -22.93
N VAL A 64 -8.78 11.18 -22.99
CA VAL A 64 -9.45 10.09 -23.73
C VAL A 64 -10.33 10.66 -24.83
N LYS A 65 -9.96 10.44 -26.10
CA LYS A 65 -10.63 11.05 -27.26
C LYS A 65 -12.00 10.44 -27.57
N ALA A 66 -12.16 9.14 -27.33
CA ALA A 66 -13.41 8.40 -27.61
C ALA A 66 -13.90 7.70 -26.34
N ARG A 67 -15.20 7.42 -26.28
CA ARG A 67 -15.76 6.61 -25.18
C ARG A 67 -15.09 5.23 -25.17
N PRO A 68 -14.55 4.77 -24.02
CA PRO A 68 -13.78 3.53 -23.96
C PRO A 68 -14.63 2.26 -24.10
N GLY A 69 -15.91 2.30 -23.68
CA GLY A 69 -16.83 1.16 -23.69
C GLY A 69 -17.63 1.06 -25.00
N ARG A 70 -18.12 -0.14 -25.26
CA ARG A 70 -18.87 -0.52 -26.49
C ARG A 70 -20.34 -0.83 -26.18
N GLY A 71 -20.90 -0.30 -25.09
CA GLY A 71 -22.24 -0.62 -24.60
C GLY A 71 -22.27 -1.85 -23.70
N GLY A 72 -23.48 -2.26 -23.28
CA GLY A 72 -23.66 -3.35 -22.32
C GLY A 72 -23.24 -2.96 -20.91
N SER A 73 -22.63 -3.92 -20.17
CA SER A 73 -22.20 -3.70 -18.79
C SER A 73 -20.81 -4.27 -18.52
N ILE A 74 -20.12 -3.68 -17.54
CA ILE A 74 -18.85 -4.15 -16.97
C ILE A 74 -19.07 -4.35 -15.49
N ARG A 75 -18.90 -5.58 -15.01
CA ARG A 75 -18.92 -5.91 -13.60
C ARG A 75 -17.51 -5.76 -13.04
N ALA A 76 -17.37 -5.14 -11.86
CA ALA A 76 -16.08 -5.04 -11.18
C ALA A 76 -16.21 -5.47 -9.71
N LEU A 77 -15.13 -6.00 -9.13
CA LEU A 77 -15.00 -6.21 -7.70
C LEU A 77 -13.89 -5.30 -7.18
N VAL A 78 -14.24 -4.35 -6.32
CA VAL A 78 -13.33 -3.30 -5.83
C VAL A 78 -13.43 -3.11 -4.31
N PRO A 79 -12.34 -2.75 -3.62
CA PRO A 79 -12.38 -2.44 -2.20
C PRO A 79 -12.93 -1.05 -1.92
N THR A 80 -13.39 -0.85 -0.67
CA THR A 80 -13.51 0.47 -0.05
C THR A 80 -13.03 0.43 1.39
N TRP A 81 -12.38 1.51 1.83
CA TRP A 81 -11.91 1.70 3.22
C TRP A 81 -12.71 2.76 3.96
N THR A 82 -13.78 3.24 3.32
CA THR A 82 -14.67 4.28 3.81
C THR A 82 -16.12 3.81 3.76
N VAL A 83 -17.06 4.74 3.88
CA VAL A 83 -18.49 4.44 3.76
C VAL A 83 -18.80 3.87 2.37
N PRO A 84 -19.47 2.71 2.26
CA PRO A 84 -19.90 2.19 0.97
C PRO A 84 -20.76 3.19 0.19
N PRO A 85 -20.73 3.16 -1.15
CA PRO A 85 -21.54 4.07 -1.96
C PRO A 85 -23.03 3.74 -1.81
N PRO A 86 -23.93 4.72 -2.10
CA PRO A 86 -25.36 4.46 -2.22
C PRO A 86 -25.65 3.52 -3.40
N SER A 87 -26.91 3.07 -3.54
CA SER A 87 -27.33 2.25 -4.66
C SER A 87 -27.05 2.95 -5.99
N LEU A 88 -26.72 2.18 -7.06
CA LEU A 88 -26.43 2.76 -8.38
C LEU A 88 -27.59 3.62 -8.93
N ALA A 89 -28.83 3.30 -8.54
CA ALA A 89 -30.01 4.07 -8.94
C ALA A 89 -30.04 5.49 -8.32
N GLU A 90 -29.44 5.65 -7.14
CA GLU A 90 -29.40 6.92 -6.39
C GLU A 90 -28.05 7.64 -6.53
N ASN A 91 -27.08 7.05 -7.21
CA ASN A 91 -25.72 7.54 -7.33
C ASN A 91 -25.53 8.33 -8.62
N GLU A 92 -25.49 9.66 -8.50
CA GLU A 92 -25.35 10.55 -9.67
C GLU A 92 -23.95 10.48 -10.29
N TRP A 93 -22.91 10.22 -9.47
CA TRP A 93 -21.58 10.00 -10.01
C TRP A 93 -21.52 8.74 -10.87
N ALA A 94 -22.15 7.63 -10.44
CA ALA A 94 -22.21 6.39 -11.22
C ALA A 94 -22.94 6.58 -12.56
N LYS A 95 -24.06 7.33 -12.57
CA LYS A 95 -24.79 7.65 -13.81
C LYS A 95 -23.95 8.46 -14.80
N GLU A 96 -23.22 9.44 -14.30
CA GLU A 96 -22.31 10.25 -15.14
C GLU A 96 -21.11 9.43 -15.61
N LEU A 97 -20.58 8.53 -14.77
CA LEU A 97 -19.53 7.58 -15.15
C LEU A 97 -19.97 6.70 -16.32
N ASP A 98 -21.16 6.08 -16.23
CA ASP A 98 -21.75 5.27 -17.30
C ASP A 98 -21.84 6.04 -18.62
N ARG A 99 -22.29 7.30 -18.55
CA ARG A 99 -22.37 8.19 -19.71
C ARG A 99 -21.00 8.46 -20.34
N ARG A 100 -19.98 8.70 -19.51
CA ARG A 100 -18.61 8.97 -19.96
C ARG A 100 -17.94 7.73 -20.53
N LEU A 101 -18.12 6.60 -19.89
CA LEU A 101 -17.56 5.34 -20.35
C LEU A 101 -18.25 4.79 -21.60
N GLY A 102 -19.54 5.07 -21.81
CA GLY A 102 -20.36 4.46 -22.86
C GLY A 102 -20.70 3.00 -22.61
N VAL A 103 -20.66 2.57 -21.36
CA VAL A 103 -21.00 1.23 -20.86
C VAL A 103 -21.46 1.35 -19.41
N LYS A 104 -22.34 0.49 -18.95
CA LYS A 104 -22.81 0.47 -17.58
C LYS A 104 -21.74 -0.15 -16.66
N TYR A 105 -21.20 0.62 -15.73
CA TYR A 105 -20.25 0.14 -14.70
C TYR A 105 -21.01 -0.37 -13.48
N VAL A 106 -20.84 -1.65 -13.15
CA VAL A 106 -21.56 -2.33 -12.06
C VAL A 106 -20.56 -2.88 -11.06
N PRO A 107 -20.04 -2.05 -10.14
CA PRO A 107 -19.09 -2.50 -9.13
C PRO A 107 -19.78 -3.22 -7.98
N ASN A 108 -19.17 -4.29 -7.52
CA ASN A 108 -19.39 -4.87 -6.21
C ASN A 108 -18.32 -4.28 -5.28
N VAL A 109 -18.74 -3.38 -4.38
CA VAL A 109 -17.84 -2.66 -3.47
C VAL A 109 -17.81 -3.37 -2.13
N ALA A 110 -16.65 -3.81 -1.68
CA ALA A 110 -16.51 -4.60 -0.46
C ALA A 110 -15.62 -3.90 0.59
N VAL A 111 -16.10 -3.86 1.84
CA VAL A 111 -15.35 -3.39 3.02
C VAL A 111 -14.39 -4.48 3.49
N ASP A 112 -14.89 -5.71 3.63
CA ASP A 112 -14.05 -6.91 3.87
C ASP A 112 -13.66 -7.51 2.52
N TYR A 113 -12.69 -6.85 1.89
CA TYR A 113 -12.34 -7.14 0.51
C TYR A 113 -11.72 -8.53 0.32
N ASP A 114 -10.80 -8.93 1.19
CA ASP A 114 -10.09 -10.20 1.06
C ASP A 114 -11.04 -11.40 1.18
N ALA A 115 -11.97 -11.37 2.13
CA ALA A 115 -13.00 -12.40 2.26
C ALA A 115 -13.94 -12.42 1.05
N LYS A 116 -14.29 -11.24 0.51
CA LYS A 116 -15.14 -11.13 -0.67
C LYS A 116 -14.44 -11.67 -1.93
N VAL A 117 -13.16 -11.35 -2.13
CA VAL A 117 -12.36 -11.92 -3.23
C VAL A 117 -12.31 -13.44 -3.13
N ALA A 118 -12.01 -13.97 -1.92
CA ALA A 118 -11.93 -15.41 -1.72
C ALA A 118 -13.24 -16.12 -2.08
N THR A 119 -14.39 -15.60 -1.61
CA THR A 119 -15.71 -16.18 -1.92
C THR A 119 -16.09 -16.03 -3.39
N THR A 120 -15.72 -14.92 -4.04
CA THR A 120 -15.99 -14.69 -5.48
C THR A 120 -15.19 -15.67 -6.36
N LEU A 121 -13.90 -15.82 -6.07
CA LEU A 121 -13.03 -16.76 -6.82
C LEU A 121 -13.47 -18.22 -6.61
N ALA A 122 -13.86 -18.60 -5.39
CA ALA A 122 -14.36 -19.94 -5.12
C ALA A 122 -15.73 -20.23 -5.75
N GLY A 123 -16.59 -19.22 -5.84
CA GLY A 123 -17.95 -19.33 -6.41
C GLY A 123 -18.00 -19.38 -7.94
N GLY A 124 -16.94 -18.97 -8.64
CA GLY A 124 -16.83 -19.02 -10.09
C GLY A 124 -17.64 -17.97 -10.86
N ASP A 125 -18.49 -17.16 -10.20
CA ASP A 125 -19.18 -16.02 -10.84
C ASP A 125 -18.25 -14.81 -10.85
N LEU A 126 -17.29 -14.81 -11.78
CA LEU A 126 -16.25 -13.81 -11.86
C LEU A 126 -16.74 -12.50 -12.49
N PRO A 127 -16.30 -11.33 -12.00
CA PRO A 127 -16.54 -10.05 -12.65
C PRO A 127 -15.65 -9.90 -13.90
N ASP A 128 -15.88 -8.85 -14.69
CA ASP A 128 -14.98 -8.49 -15.81
C ASP A 128 -13.64 -7.95 -15.32
N LEU A 129 -13.67 -7.19 -14.21
CA LEU A 129 -12.50 -6.59 -13.57
C LEU A 129 -12.45 -6.94 -12.08
N LEU A 130 -11.27 -7.26 -11.58
CA LEU A 130 -11.02 -7.50 -10.16
C LEU A 130 -9.79 -6.72 -9.72
N PHE A 131 -9.92 -5.99 -8.61
CA PHE A 131 -8.76 -5.34 -8.01
C PHE A 131 -7.91 -6.35 -7.24
N ALA A 132 -6.87 -6.87 -7.88
CA ALA A 132 -5.99 -7.87 -7.29
C ALA A 132 -4.86 -7.20 -6.49
N ILE A 133 -4.71 -7.59 -5.22
CA ILE A 133 -3.59 -7.17 -4.37
C ILE A 133 -2.61 -8.35 -4.30
N PRO A 134 -1.44 -8.28 -4.95
CA PRO A 134 -0.52 -9.42 -5.05
C PRO A 134 -0.01 -9.97 -3.71
N GLY A 135 0.08 -9.14 -2.68
CA GLY A 135 0.42 -9.55 -1.31
C GLY A 135 -0.78 -9.67 -0.37
N GLY A 136 -2.01 -9.52 -0.88
CA GLY A 136 -3.26 -9.61 -0.12
C GLY A 136 -3.72 -11.05 0.12
N ALA A 137 -5.01 -11.33 -0.15
CA ALA A 137 -5.56 -12.67 0.06
C ALA A 137 -4.75 -13.74 -0.69
N PRO A 138 -4.25 -14.79 -0.03
CA PRO A 138 -3.44 -15.85 -0.65
C PRO A 138 -4.11 -16.50 -1.87
N VAL A 139 -5.44 -16.54 -1.90
CA VAL A 139 -6.22 -17.08 -3.01
C VAL A 139 -6.01 -16.32 -4.33
N VAL A 140 -5.72 -15.02 -4.29
CA VAL A 140 -5.44 -14.21 -5.49
C VAL A 140 -4.20 -14.74 -6.20
N LEU A 141 -3.09 -14.87 -5.49
CA LEU A 141 -1.85 -15.39 -6.05
C LEU A 141 -1.99 -16.87 -6.47
N GLN A 142 -2.71 -17.67 -5.68
CA GLN A 142 -3.01 -19.06 -6.03
C GLN A 142 -3.80 -19.14 -7.35
N THR A 143 -4.86 -18.35 -7.50
CA THR A 143 -5.69 -18.28 -8.72
C THR A 143 -4.84 -17.82 -9.91
N LEU A 144 -3.97 -16.83 -9.71
CA LEU A 144 -3.04 -16.35 -10.73
C LEU A 144 -2.13 -17.48 -11.23
N LEU A 145 -1.51 -18.23 -10.33
CA LEU A 145 -0.63 -19.36 -10.67
C LEU A 145 -1.36 -20.53 -11.34
N GLN A 146 -2.65 -20.67 -11.11
CA GLN A 146 -3.50 -21.66 -11.77
C GLN A 146 -4.03 -21.19 -13.13
N GLY A 147 -3.60 -20.00 -13.60
CA GLY A 147 -4.06 -19.43 -14.88
C GLY A 147 -5.46 -18.82 -14.82
N GLY A 148 -5.93 -18.45 -13.62
CA GLY A 148 -7.25 -17.84 -13.43
C GLY A 148 -7.35 -16.37 -13.83
N PHE A 149 -6.22 -15.74 -14.18
CA PHE A 149 -6.16 -14.37 -14.71
C PHE A 149 -5.53 -14.33 -16.10
N THR A 150 -5.97 -13.37 -16.90
CA THR A 150 -5.48 -13.13 -18.26
C THR A 150 -4.07 -12.59 -18.22
N ASP A 151 -3.15 -13.18 -18.96
CA ASP A 151 -1.82 -12.63 -19.22
C ASP A 151 -1.94 -11.46 -20.20
N LEU A 152 -1.68 -10.26 -19.70
CA LEU A 152 -1.74 -9.02 -20.46
C LEU A 152 -0.38 -8.60 -21.05
N THR A 153 0.65 -9.43 -20.91
CA THR A 153 2.03 -9.09 -21.32
C THR A 153 2.09 -8.70 -22.80
N GLU A 154 1.42 -9.45 -23.68
CA GLU A 154 1.41 -9.13 -25.12
C GLU A 154 0.69 -7.82 -25.46
N TYR A 155 -0.27 -7.40 -24.64
CA TYR A 155 -1.01 -6.16 -24.85
C TYR A 155 -0.26 -4.92 -24.36
N LEU A 156 0.60 -5.07 -23.34
CA LEU A 156 1.14 -3.95 -22.58
C LEU A 156 2.67 -3.80 -22.67
N SER A 157 3.41 -4.86 -23.08
CA SER A 157 4.88 -4.83 -23.12
C SER A 157 5.44 -3.86 -24.15
N GLY A 158 6.52 -3.19 -23.77
CA GLY A 158 7.26 -2.27 -24.66
C GLY A 158 6.34 -1.23 -25.27
N SER A 159 6.44 -1.04 -26.57
CA SER A 159 5.66 -0.03 -27.31
C SER A 159 4.18 -0.37 -27.49
N ASN A 160 3.72 -1.58 -27.14
CA ASN A 160 2.30 -1.94 -27.23
C ASN A 160 1.43 -1.11 -26.30
N ILE A 161 1.99 -0.65 -25.16
CA ILE A 161 1.31 0.24 -24.20
C ILE A 161 0.85 1.55 -24.84
N LYS A 162 1.46 2.01 -25.96
CA LYS A 162 1.10 3.26 -26.65
C LYS A 162 -0.33 3.28 -27.19
N LYS A 163 -0.97 2.11 -27.31
CA LYS A 163 -2.41 2.02 -27.58
C LYS A 163 -3.26 2.58 -26.44
N TYR A 164 -2.69 2.69 -25.23
CA TYR A 164 -3.33 3.11 -23.99
C TYR A 164 -2.54 4.24 -23.35
N PRO A 165 -2.60 5.48 -23.91
CA PRO A 165 -1.67 6.56 -23.60
C PRO A 165 -1.67 7.01 -22.14
N ASN A 166 -2.77 6.85 -21.40
CA ASN A 166 -2.78 7.16 -19.96
C ASN A 166 -2.08 6.05 -19.14
N LEU A 167 -2.17 4.78 -19.57
CA LEU A 167 -1.43 3.68 -18.95
C LEU A 167 0.08 3.82 -19.20
N GLU A 168 0.50 4.39 -20.33
CA GLU A 168 1.91 4.68 -20.64
C GLU A 168 2.54 5.69 -19.65
N LEU A 169 1.70 6.52 -18.98
CA LEU A 169 2.15 7.48 -17.97
C LEU A 169 2.41 6.84 -16.60
N LEU A 170 2.03 5.57 -16.40
CA LEU A 170 2.31 4.88 -15.14
C LEU A 170 3.79 4.51 -15.06
N PRO A 171 4.47 4.81 -13.93
CA PRO A 171 5.92 4.70 -13.86
C PRO A 171 6.40 3.25 -13.93
N THR A 172 7.56 3.04 -14.54
CA THR A 172 8.18 1.73 -14.74
C THR A 172 8.32 0.92 -13.45
N TYR A 173 8.59 1.58 -12.31
CA TYR A 173 8.70 0.90 -11.02
C TYR A 173 7.37 0.27 -10.57
N ALA A 174 6.23 0.90 -10.90
CA ALA A 174 4.90 0.36 -10.56
C ALA A 174 4.57 -0.88 -11.42
N TRP A 175 4.89 -0.86 -12.71
CA TRP A 175 4.79 -2.04 -13.57
C TRP A 175 5.68 -3.18 -13.09
N ARG A 176 6.93 -2.88 -12.69
CA ARG A 176 7.87 -3.87 -12.17
C ARG A 176 7.34 -4.53 -10.89
N SER A 177 6.80 -3.74 -9.96
CA SER A 177 6.26 -4.25 -8.69
C SER A 177 4.96 -5.02 -8.83
N SER A 178 4.26 -4.83 -9.96
CA SER A 178 2.99 -5.50 -10.28
C SER A 178 3.17 -6.75 -11.14
N ALA A 179 4.37 -6.97 -11.66
CA ALA A 179 4.67 -8.17 -12.43
C ALA A 179 4.84 -9.39 -11.51
N VAL A 180 4.34 -10.54 -11.94
CA VAL A 180 4.53 -11.82 -11.25
C VAL A 180 5.16 -12.80 -12.23
N GLU A 181 6.30 -13.38 -11.85
CA GLU A 181 7.06 -14.33 -12.67
C GLU A 181 7.21 -13.89 -14.14
N ASN A 182 7.66 -12.63 -14.36
CA ASN A 182 7.86 -12.02 -15.68
C ASN A 182 6.57 -11.86 -16.52
N ARG A 183 5.41 -11.73 -15.91
CA ARG A 183 4.14 -11.49 -16.61
C ARG A 183 3.35 -10.35 -15.99
N LEU A 184 2.57 -9.67 -16.81
CA LEU A 184 1.65 -8.60 -16.42
C LEU A 184 0.21 -9.14 -16.42
N TYR A 185 -0.46 -9.03 -15.27
CA TYR A 185 -1.83 -9.52 -15.12
C TYR A 185 -2.86 -8.40 -14.90
N GLY A 186 -2.43 -7.14 -14.91
CA GLY A 186 -3.31 -5.99 -14.74
C GLY A 186 -2.57 -4.66 -14.82
N ALA A 187 -3.33 -3.58 -14.85
CA ALA A 187 -2.81 -2.23 -14.76
C ALA A 187 -2.62 -1.81 -13.28
N PRO A 188 -1.47 -1.27 -12.88
CA PRO A 188 -1.19 -0.95 -11.48
C PRO A 188 -1.97 0.27 -10.96
N ASN A 189 -2.43 0.17 -9.72
CA ASN A 189 -2.74 1.31 -8.87
C ASN A 189 -1.42 1.74 -8.22
N THR A 190 -0.86 2.85 -8.67
CA THR A 190 0.52 3.20 -8.33
C THR A 190 0.63 3.83 -6.95
N LEU A 191 1.74 3.59 -6.28
CA LEU A 191 2.14 4.25 -5.04
C LEU A 191 3.56 4.81 -5.16
N SER A 192 3.86 5.84 -4.38
CA SER A 192 5.24 6.21 -4.11
C SER A 192 5.93 5.13 -3.27
N PHE A 193 7.28 5.06 -3.29
CA PHE A 193 8.00 4.17 -2.38
C PHE A 193 7.74 4.53 -0.93
N ILE A 194 7.51 5.79 -0.62
CA ILE A 194 7.06 6.26 0.69
C ILE A 194 5.62 6.70 0.59
N ASN A 195 4.76 6.03 1.34
CA ASN A 195 3.35 6.35 1.48
C ASN A 195 2.96 6.68 2.93
N GLN A 196 3.80 6.31 3.89
CA GLN A 196 3.59 6.46 5.31
C GLN A 196 4.86 6.99 5.98
N PHE A 197 4.72 7.66 7.13
CA PHE A 197 5.83 8.32 7.81
C PHE A 197 5.54 8.55 9.29
N ASP A 198 6.61 8.80 10.04
CA ASP A 198 6.53 9.13 11.45
C ASP A 198 6.24 10.61 11.68
N ILE A 199 5.44 10.87 12.70
CA ILE A 199 4.99 12.18 13.11
C ILE A 199 5.32 12.33 14.59
N TYR A 200 5.86 13.48 14.98
CA TYR A 200 6.07 13.81 16.38
C TYR A 200 5.49 15.16 16.76
N ARG A 201 5.18 15.34 18.02
CA ARG A 201 4.75 16.60 18.62
C ARG A 201 5.97 17.45 18.92
N ARG A 202 6.37 18.29 17.96
CA ARG A 202 7.53 19.19 18.11
C ARG A 202 7.38 20.15 19.29
N ASP A 203 6.19 20.62 19.56
CA ASP A 203 5.87 21.45 20.73
C ASP A 203 6.19 20.73 22.04
N LEU A 204 5.82 19.46 22.17
CA LEU A 204 6.12 18.64 23.34
C LEU A 204 7.63 18.36 23.47
N ALA A 205 8.31 18.07 22.36
CA ALA A 205 9.75 17.88 22.34
C ALA A 205 10.51 19.15 22.76
N LYS A 206 10.08 20.33 22.26
CA LYS A 206 10.66 21.63 22.69
C LYS A 206 10.50 21.88 24.19
N ASN A 207 9.37 21.49 24.76
CA ASN A 207 9.15 21.60 26.21
C ASN A 207 10.09 20.73 27.06
N LEU A 208 10.73 19.73 26.42
CA LEU A 208 11.79 18.91 27.01
C LEU A 208 13.21 19.47 26.75
N GLY A 209 13.32 20.56 25.99
CA GLY A 209 14.59 21.17 25.61
C GLY A 209 15.10 20.73 24.21
N TYR A 210 14.39 19.86 23.49
CA TYR A 210 14.78 19.43 22.14
C TYR A 210 14.33 20.46 21.10
N THR A 211 15.24 21.27 20.62
CA THR A 211 15.00 22.26 19.54
C THR A 211 15.26 21.68 18.15
N ALA A 212 16.02 20.59 18.07
CA ALA A 212 16.30 19.79 16.90
C ALA A 212 15.94 18.33 17.16
N LEU A 213 15.79 17.54 16.08
CA LEU A 213 15.63 16.10 16.21
C LEU A 213 16.92 15.45 16.73
N PRO A 214 16.83 14.37 17.53
CA PRO A 214 17.95 13.57 17.95
C PRO A 214 18.81 13.11 16.77
N ALA A 215 20.13 13.05 16.96
CA ALA A 215 21.09 12.71 15.91
C ALA A 215 21.42 11.21 15.84
N ASN A 216 21.12 10.45 16.90
CA ASN A 216 21.41 9.01 17.02
C ASN A 216 20.39 8.31 17.94
N GLY A 217 20.57 7.00 18.12
CA GLY A 217 19.67 6.17 18.91
C GLY A 217 19.64 6.52 20.39
N ASP A 218 20.77 6.89 20.98
CA ASP A 218 20.85 7.24 22.40
C ASP A 218 20.14 8.57 22.69
N GLU A 219 20.38 9.59 21.89
CA GLU A 219 19.67 10.86 22.01
C GLU A 219 18.16 10.69 21.77
N MET A 220 17.77 9.80 20.82
CA MET A 220 16.36 9.47 20.58
C MET A 220 15.77 8.78 21.83
N PHE A 221 16.47 7.84 22.43
CA PHE A 221 16.05 7.17 23.65
C PHE A 221 15.84 8.17 24.79
N ASP A 222 16.77 9.10 24.97
CA ASP A 222 16.67 10.14 25.98
C ASP A 222 15.46 11.05 25.78
N MET A 223 15.17 11.46 24.56
CA MET A 223 13.98 12.26 24.25
C MET A 223 12.70 11.49 24.58
N LEU A 224 12.58 10.24 24.11
CA LEU A 224 11.39 9.40 24.28
C LEU A 224 11.12 9.09 25.76
N THR A 225 12.17 8.71 26.50
CA THR A 225 12.07 8.40 27.94
C THR A 225 11.92 9.64 28.79
N GLY A 226 12.55 10.77 28.41
CA GLY A 226 12.38 12.06 29.02
C GLY A 226 10.93 12.53 29.00
N PHE A 227 10.23 12.30 27.87
CA PHE A 227 8.81 12.58 27.77
C PHE A 227 7.99 11.70 28.72
N ALA A 228 8.24 10.39 28.74
CA ALA A 228 7.54 9.46 29.63
C ALA A 228 7.75 9.82 31.10
N LYS A 229 8.97 10.15 31.52
CA LYS A 229 9.30 10.59 32.90
C LYS A 229 8.55 11.87 33.30
N LYS A 230 8.41 12.83 32.38
CA LYS A 230 7.71 14.09 32.66
C LYS A 230 6.20 13.92 32.78
N ASN A 231 5.63 12.87 32.18
CA ASN A 231 4.20 12.60 32.14
C ASN A 231 3.77 11.42 33.04
N THR A 232 4.44 11.25 34.19
CA THR A 232 4.12 10.19 35.16
C THR A 232 2.70 10.25 35.76
N GLY A 233 1.98 11.38 35.55
CA GLY A 233 0.57 11.53 35.92
C GLY A 233 -0.43 10.71 35.06
N GLY A 234 0.02 10.07 34.00
CA GLY A 234 -0.79 9.12 33.21
C GLY A 234 -1.69 9.76 32.15
N ASP A 235 -1.46 11.01 31.77
CA ASP A 235 -2.31 11.72 30.79
C ASP A 235 -1.77 11.67 29.35
N ALA A 236 -0.49 11.35 29.17
CA ALA A 236 0.15 11.25 27.87
C ALA A 236 1.30 10.22 27.86
N TRP A 237 1.55 9.65 26.69
CA TRP A 237 2.54 8.58 26.47
C TRP A 237 3.37 8.86 25.23
N THR A 238 4.53 8.24 25.17
CA THR A 238 5.37 8.32 23.96
C THR A 238 4.70 7.63 22.79
N PHE A 239 4.21 6.39 22.99
CA PHE A 239 3.57 5.56 21.99
C PHE A 239 2.20 5.08 22.43
N GLY A 240 1.26 5.02 21.49
CA GLY A 240 -0.08 4.47 21.71
C GLY A 240 -0.13 2.95 21.60
N SER A 241 0.77 2.33 20.85
CA SER A 241 0.85 0.89 20.65
C SER A 241 2.28 0.38 20.64
N VAL A 242 2.45 -0.92 20.95
CA VAL A 242 3.76 -1.60 20.89
C VAL A 242 4.31 -1.58 19.47
N VAL A 243 3.45 -1.74 18.47
CA VAL A 243 3.82 -1.74 17.05
C VAL A 243 4.57 -0.48 16.65
N ARG A 244 4.23 0.70 17.23
CA ARG A 244 4.88 1.97 16.87
C ARG A 244 6.30 2.08 17.37
N GLY A 245 6.55 1.68 18.62
CA GLY A 245 7.91 1.68 19.15
C GLY A 245 8.82 0.66 18.48
N ILE A 246 8.27 -0.53 18.14
CA ILE A 246 8.99 -1.55 17.37
C ILE A 246 9.34 -1.01 15.98
N ARG A 247 8.38 -0.39 15.29
CA ARG A 247 8.59 0.19 13.96
C ARG A 247 9.67 1.24 13.97
N LEU A 248 9.60 2.20 14.88
CA LEU A 248 10.63 3.25 15.03
C LEU A 248 12.02 2.62 15.24
N ALA A 249 12.12 1.62 16.11
CA ALA A 249 13.37 0.91 16.34
C ALA A 249 13.85 0.18 15.07
N GLN A 250 12.97 -0.51 14.35
CA GLN A 250 13.31 -1.19 13.10
C GLN A 250 13.84 -0.21 12.04
N GLU A 251 13.26 0.97 11.93
CA GLU A 251 13.75 2.02 11.02
C GLU A 251 15.16 2.47 11.41
N MET A 252 15.39 2.78 12.68
CA MET A 252 16.67 3.24 13.19
C MET A 252 17.78 2.18 13.05
N PHE A 253 17.46 0.92 13.27
CA PHE A 253 18.39 -0.21 13.12
C PHE A 253 18.48 -0.74 11.69
N ARG A 254 17.75 -0.16 10.72
CA ARG A 254 17.77 -0.55 9.30
C ARG A 254 17.35 -2.02 9.06
N VAL A 255 16.40 -2.49 9.83
CA VAL A 255 15.82 -3.81 9.63
C VAL A 255 15.19 -3.87 8.23
N PRO A 256 15.45 -4.91 7.41
CA PRO A 256 14.78 -5.06 6.11
C PRO A 256 13.27 -5.15 6.27
N THR A 257 12.51 -4.66 5.30
CA THR A 257 11.03 -4.72 5.35
C THR A 257 10.52 -6.17 5.35
N ASN A 258 11.12 -7.05 4.54
CA ASN A 258 10.87 -8.48 4.51
C ASN A 258 12.18 -9.25 4.31
N TRP A 259 12.67 -9.28 3.06
CA TRP A 259 13.86 -10.03 2.68
C TRP A 259 15.01 -9.10 2.28
N ARG A 260 16.21 -9.57 2.52
CA ARG A 260 17.47 -8.95 2.07
C ARG A 260 18.27 -9.97 1.29
N SER A 261 18.85 -9.57 0.14
CA SER A 261 19.83 -10.39 -0.56
C SER A 261 21.20 -10.25 0.10
N GLY A 262 21.87 -11.38 0.34
CA GLY A 262 23.28 -11.44 0.64
C GLY A 262 24.15 -11.22 -0.61
N THR A 263 25.44 -11.04 -0.39
CA THR A 263 26.44 -10.91 -1.48
C THR A 263 26.61 -12.18 -2.29
N ASP A 264 26.25 -13.32 -1.71
CA ASP A 264 26.22 -14.65 -2.32
C ASP A 264 24.91 -14.96 -3.08
N GLY A 265 23.97 -14.01 -3.10
CA GLY A 265 22.63 -14.18 -3.67
C GLY A 265 21.64 -14.91 -2.76
N GLY A 266 22.06 -15.31 -1.56
CA GLY A 266 21.17 -15.89 -0.55
C GLY A 266 20.15 -14.88 -0.04
N LEU A 267 18.98 -15.37 0.41
CA LEU A 267 17.93 -14.55 1.00
C LEU A 267 17.93 -14.67 2.53
N THR A 268 17.92 -13.55 3.23
CA THR A 268 17.76 -13.47 4.68
C THR A 268 16.45 -12.81 5.02
N TYR A 269 15.58 -13.48 5.78
CA TYR A 269 14.33 -12.87 6.27
C TYR A 269 14.61 -11.93 7.43
N TYR A 270 13.87 -10.83 7.55
CA TYR A 270 14.19 -9.74 8.47
C TYR A 270 14.35 -10.18 9.94
N ILE A 271 13.58 -11.18 10.42
CA ILE A 271 13.72 -11.66 11.81
C ILE A 271 15.04 -12.39 12.07
N GLU A 272 15.74 -12.83 11.03
CA GLU A 272 17.00 -13.54 11.12
C GLU A 272 18.21 -12.59 11.20
N THR A 273 17.99 -11.30 11.06
CA THR A 273 19.03 -10.28 11.10
C THR A 273 19.37 -9.86 12.54
N ASP A 274 20.62 -9.47 12.77
CA ASP A 274 21.04 -8.93 14.07
C ASP A 274 20.39 -7.58 14.35
N GLU A 275 20.14 -6.81 13.29
CA GLU A 275 19.42 -5.53 13.34
C GLU A 275 18.00 -5.68 13.92
N PHE A 276 17.30 -6.80 13.63
CA PHE A 276 15.99 -7.08 14.21
C PHE A 276 16.07 -7.33 15.73
N GLU A 277 17.04 -8.12 16.18
CA GLU A 277 17.24 -8.40 17.60
C GLU A 277 17.58 -7.13 18.37
N ALA A 278 18.51 -6.32 17.85
CA ALA A 278 18.86 -5.03 18.44
C ALA A 278 17.67 -4.04 18.47
N ALA A 279 16.83 -4.03 17.46
CA ALA A 279 15.61 -3.22 17.43
C ALA A 279 14.60 -3.66 18.51
N LEU A 280 14.45 -4.98 18.74
CA LEU A 280 13.58 -5.48 19.81
C LEU A 280 14.13 -5.16 21.20
N GLU A 281 15.44 -5.25 21.40
CA GLU A 281 16.08 -4.84 22.65
C GLU A 281 15.84 -3.35 22.94
N TYR A 282 16.00 -2.50 21.94
CA TYR A 282 15.71 -1.07 22.05
C TYR A 282 14.24 -0.82 22.42
N ALA A 283 13.30 -1.50 21.75
CA ALA A 283 11.87 -1.38 22.03
C ALA A 283 11.49 -1.92 23.42
N ASN A 284 12.14 -2.98 23.91
CA ASN A 284 11.96 -3.49 25.27
C ASN A 284 12.46 -2.49 26.33
N ARG A 285 13.64 -1.88 26.12
CA ARG A 285 14.13 -0.80 27.00
C ARG A 285 13.15 0.38 27.08
N LEU A 286 12.49 0.73 25.97
CA LEU A 286 11.43 1.76 25.97
C LEU A 286 10.19 1.31 26.76
N TRP A 287 9.87 0.01 26.75
CA TRP A 287 8.78 -0.54 27.57
C TRP A 287 9.09 -0.42 29.06
N ASP A 288 10.28 -0.82 29.48
CA ASP A 288 10.73 -0.72 30.87
C ASP A 288 10.74 0.74 31.35
N ALA A 289 11.07 1.67 30.46
CA ALA A 289 11.02 3.10 30.69
C ALA A 289 9.61 3.71 30.67
N LYS A 290 8.54 2.90 30.54
CA LYS A 290 7.12 3.31 30.55
C LYS A 290 6.74 4.27 29.43
N CYS A 291 7.35 4.11 28.27
CA CYS A 291 7.05 4.93 27.09
C CYS A 291 5.71 4.61 26.42
N TYR A 292 5.12 3.46 26.71
CA TYR A 292 3.92 2.98 26.04
C TYR A 292 2.64 3.23 26.86
N HIS A 293 1.53 3.43 26.15
CA HIS A 293 0.19 3.45 26.75
C HIS A 293 -0.08 2.15 27.50
N PRO A 294 -0.81 2.15 28.63
CA PRO A 294 -1.15 0.92 29.37
C PRO A 294 -1.77 -0.19 28.49
N ASP A 295 -2.64 0.18 27.55
CA ASP A 295 -3.30 -0.73 26.62
C ASP A 295 -2.55 -0.92 25.28
N ALA A 296 -1.26 -0.61 25.24
CA ALA A 296 -0.44 -0.58 24.01
C ALA A 296 -0.40 -1.93 23.26
N LEU A 297 -0.64 -3.04 23.95
CA LEU A 297 -0.70 -4.39 23.35
C LEU A 297 -2.01 -4.65 22.59
N SER A 298 -3.07 -3.88 22.85
CA SER A 298 -4.41 -4.08 22.30
C SER A 298 -4.98 -2.89 21.53
N ASN A 299 -4.33 -1.72 21.60
CA ASN A 299 -4.79 -0.54 20.89
C ASN A 299 -4.76 -0.75 19.37
N SER A 300 -5.91 -0.47 18.73
CA SER A 300 -6.03 -0.43 17.27
C SER A 300 -5.44 0.87 16.70
N ASP A 301 -5.15 0.88 15.39
CA ASP A 301 -4.72 2.08 14.69
C ASP A 301 -5.71 3.25 14.83
N THR A 302 -7.01 2.96 14.86
CA THR A 302 -8.05 3.97 15.09
C THR A 302 -7.92 4.57 16.47
N LYS A 303 -7.77 3.74 17.51
CA LYS A 303 -7.59 4.22 18.89
C LYS A 303 -6.33 5.03 19.07
N GLU A 304 -5.24 4.60 18.47
CA GLU A 304 -3.97 5.33 18.51
C GLU A 304 -4.09 6.71 17.85
N ARG A 305 -4.76 6.80 16.69
CA ARG A 305 -5.05 8.07 16.02
C ARG A 305 -5.90 9.00 16.89
N GLU A 306 -6.94 8.49 17.55
CA GLU A 306 -7.76 9.26 18.49
C GLU A 306 -6.92 9.83 19.64
N LEU A 307 -6.04 9.01 20.23
CA LEU A 307 -5.13 9.45 21.30
C LEU A 307 -4.16 10.53 20.81
N PHE A 308 -3.64 10.39 19.58
CA PHE A 308 -2.74 11.37 19.00
C PHE A 308 -3.46 12.70 18.73
N VAL A 309 -4.65 12.66 18.11
CA VAL A 309 -5.48 13.86 17.85
C VAL A 309 -5.87 14.55 19.16
N ALA A 310 -6.14 13.79 20.22
CA ALA A 310 -6.40 14.32 21.56
C ALA A 310 -5.15 14.90 22.27
N GLY A 311 -3.99 14.86 21.62
CA GLY A 311 -2.73 15.40 22.17
C GLY A 311 -2.05 14.52 23.21
N LYS A 312 -2.46 13.26 23.33
CA LYS A 312 -1.99 12.33 24.36
C LYS A 312 -0.76 11.49 23.97
N LEU A 313 -0.28 11.62 22.74
CA LEU A 313 0.90 10.88 22.25
C LEU A 313 1.99 11.84 21.77
N LEU A 314 3.25 11.47 22.01
CA LEU A 314 4.41 12.17 21.45
C LEU A 314 4.66 11.78 20.00
N ILE A 315 4.60 10.49 19.72
CA ILE A 315 4.88 9.88 18.40
C ILE A 315 3.62 9.22 17.85
N HIS A 316 3.41 9.42 16.55
CA HIS A 316 2.40 8.70 15.78
C HIS A 316 2.96 8.38 14.39
N TRP A 317 2.26 7.54 13.65
CA TRP A 317 2.59 7.15 12.29
C TRP A 317 1.32 7.16 11.44
N SER A 318 1.42 7.68 10.22
CA SER A 318 0.25 7.80 9.35
C SER A 318 0.64 7.79 7.89
N SER A 319 -0.33 7.53 7.02
CA SER A 319 -0.19 7.81 5.59
C SER A 319 -0.33 9.30 5.31
N LEU A 320 0.24 9.74 4.18
CA LEU A 320 0.22 11.14 3.75
C LEU A 320 -1.21 11.69 3.59
N ASP A 321 -2.08 10.89 2.98
CA ASP A 321 -3.47 11.23 2.73
C ASP A 321 -4.30 11.35 4.01
N ILE A 322 -4.08 10.47 4.99
CA ILE A 322 -4.76 10.53 6.30
C ILE A 322 -4.23 11.70 7.13
N TYR A 323 -2.92 11.94 7.09
CA TYR A 323 -2.31 13.00 7.90
C TYR A 323 -2.70 14.39 7.42
N PHE A 324 -2.52 14.66 6.15
CA PHE A 324 -2.85 15.97 5.58
C PHE A 324 -4.35 16.11 5.28
N GLY A 325 -4.99 15.06 4.76
CA GLY A 325 -6.39 15.08 4.36
C GLY A 325 -6.73 16.22 3.42
N ASN A 326 -7.99 16.60 3.39
CA ASN A 326 -8.44 17.83 2.72
C ASN A 326 -8.50 18.99 3.74
N GLY A 327 -7.32 19.43 4.22
CA GLY A 327 -7.23 20.51 5.19
C GLY A 327 -7.69 20.08 6.59
N LEU A 328 -8.86 20.54 7.03
CA LEU A 328 -9.35 20.27 8.39
C LEU A 328 -9.76 18.81 8.66
N SER A 329 -9.91 17.98 7.64
CA SER A 329 -10.28 16.57 7.79
C SER A 329 -9.09 15.67 8.15
N GLY A 330 -7.86 16.07 7.83
CA GLY A 330 -6.65 15.34 8.17
C GLY A 330 -6.32 15.38 9.67
N ILE A 331 -5.44 14.47 10.11
CA ILE A 331 -4.98 14.39 11.51
C ILE A 331 -4.42 15.74 11.97
N GLU A 332 -3.61 16.38 11.15
CA GLU A 332 -3.02 17.69 11.47
C GLU A 332 -4.11 18.75 11.73
N GLY A 333 -5.09 18.86 10.85
CA GLY A 333 -6.18 19.82 10.99
C GLY A 333 -7.09 19.51 12.17
N GLN A 334 -7.41 18.24 12.41
CA GLN A 334 -8.19 17.80 13.57
C GLN A 334 -7.46 18.11 14.89
N MET A 335 -6.16 17.80 14.96
CA MET A 335 -5.36 18.06 16.17
C MET A 335 -5.30 19.55 16.49
N ARG A 336 -5.05 20.41 15.52
CA ARG A 336 -4.98 21.87 15.73
C ARG A 336 -6.27 22.47 16.29
N ARG A 337 -7.43 21.86 15.99
CA ARG A 337 -8.74 22.25 16.56
C ARG A 337 -8.91 21.80 18.00
N VAL A 338 -8.45 20.59 18.33
CA VAL A 338 -8.65 19.97 19.66
C VAL A 338 -7.58 20.46 20.65
N VAL A 339 -6.36 20.68 20.17
CA VAL A 339 -5.20 21.09 20.97
C VAL A 339 -4.61 22.38 20.38
N PRO A 340 -5.09 23.55 20.77
CA PRO A 340 -4.56 24.82 20.31
C PRO A 340 -3.05 24.93 20.59
N GLY A 341 -2.27 25.31 19.59
CA GLY A 341 -0.81 25.40 19.69
C GLY A 341 -0.06 24.07 19.46
N ALA A 342 -0.76 22.97 19.21
CA ALA A 342 -0.12 21.73 18.78
C ALA A 342 0.68 21.93 17.49
N ASP A 343 1.89 21.35 17.47
CA ASP A 343 2.82 21.45 16.35
C ASP A 343 3.28 20.05 15.91
N PRO A 344 2.37 19.23 15.33
CA PRO A 344 2.74 17.94 14.79
C PRO A 344 3.62 18.13 13.55
N GLN A 345 4.75 17.45 13.51
CA GLN A 345 5.70 17.52 12.41
C GLN A 345 6.07 16.13 11.94
N TYR A 346 6.21 15.99 10.63
CA TYR A 346 6.92 14.86 10.05
C TYR A 346 8.35 14.81 10.56
N PHE A 347 8.86 13.61 10.80
CA PHE A 347 10.28 13.40 11.00
C PHE A 347 10.76 12.09 10.36
N LEU A 348 12.05 12.04 10.10
CA LEU A 348 12.77 10.84 9.74
C LEU A 348 13.68 10.52 10.92
N PRO A 349 13.54 9.36 11.57
CA PRO A 349 14.41 9.02 12.68
C PRO A 349 15.87 8.92 12.21
N PRO A 350 16.85 9.19 13.07
CA PRO A 350 18.24 8.92 12.75
C PRO A 350 18.48 7.41 12.65
N GLY A 351 19.56 6.98 11.99
CA GLY A 351 20.11 5.67 12.27
C GLY A 351 20.56 5.57 13.73
N HIS A 352 20.49 4.38 14.33
CA HIS A 352 20.90 4.20 15.72
C HIS A 352 22.35 4.67 16.00
N ASP A 353 23.20 4.58 14.99
CA ASP A 353 24.61 4.96 14.99
C ASP A 353 24.86 6.42 14.52
N GLY A 354 23.82 7.21 14.34
CA GLY A 354 23.89 8.56 13.77
C GLY A 354 23.87 8.61 12.24
N GLY A 355 23.81 7.43 11.57
CA GLY A 355 23.69 7.33 10.11
C GLY A 355 22.26 7.46 9.60
N LYS A 356 22.03 6.98 8.38
CA LYS A 356 20.70 6.95 7.77
C LYS A 356 19.87 5.80 8.32
N CYS A 357 18.56 5.98 8.44
CA CYS A 357 17.60 4.91 8.76
C CYS A 357 17.10 4.20 7.48
N ASN A 358 16.28 3.15 7.66
CA ASN A 358 15.46 2.54 6.61
C ASN A 358 13.98 2.82 6.90
N PRO A 359 13.30 3.73 6.16
CA PRO A 359 11.89 4.02 6.40
C PRO A 359 11.02 2.77 6.18
N THR A 360 10.25 2.36 7.20
CA THR A 360 9.38 1.18 7.12
C THR A 360 8.01 1.44 6.49
N GLY A 361 7.64 2.71 6.31
CA GLY A 361 6.42 3.10 5.58
C GLY A 361 6.53 2.95 4.06
N SER A 362 7.34 2.00 3.60
CA SER A 362 7.67 1.80 2.19
C SER A 362 6.67 0.93 1.45
N SER A 363 6.54 1.19 0.15
CA SER A 363 5.74 0.44 -0.80
C SER A 363 6.64 -0.07 -1.92
N PRO A 364 6.34 -1.22 -2.53
CA PRO A 364 7.08 -1.66 -3.72
C PRO A 364 6.81 -0.80 -4.96
N GLY A 365 5.86 0.13 -4.91
CA GLY A 365 5.49 1.02 -6.02
C GLY A 365 4.08 0.84 -6.54
N SER A 366 3.35 -0.17 -6.08
CA SER A 366 1.93 -0.37 -6.37
C SER A 366 1.20 -0.93 -5.15
N TYR A 367 -0.09 -0.61 -5.05
CA TYR A 367 -0.97 -1.18 -4.04
C TYR A 367 -1.65 -2.46 -4.54
N GLY A 368 -2.03 -2.48 -5.81
CA GLY A 368 -2.67 -3.60 -6.48
C GLY A 368 -2.79 -3.35 -7.97
N VAL A 369 -3.47 -4.25 -8.66
CA VAL A 369 -3.70 -4.17 -10.10
C VAL A 369 -5.16 -4.39 -10.45
N ALA A 370 -5.66 -3.68 -11.47
CA ALA A 370 -6.92 -4.03 -12.12
C ALA A 370 -6.67 -5.23 -13.03
N ALA A 371 -7.13 -6.41 -12.60
CA ALA A 371 -6.90 -7.68 -13.29
C ALA A 371 -8.15 -8.15 -14.05
N ILE A 372 -7.95 -8.91 -15.11
CA ILE A 372 -9.00 -9.53 -15.94
C ILE A 372 -8.98 -11.04 -15.70
N PRO A 373 -10.08 -11.67 -15.24
CA PRO A 373 -10.18 -13.12 -15.16
C PRO A 373 -9.97 -13.81 -16.51
N SER A 374 -9.39 -15.00 -16.51
CA SER A 374 -8.99 -15.71 -17.73
C SER A 374 -10.18 -16.10 -18.63
N GLU A 375 -11.36 -16.35 -18.06
CA GLU A 375 -12.56 -16.63 -18.84
C GLU A 375 -12.97 -15.44 -19.73
N ILE A 376 -12.85 -14.23 -19.19
CA ILE A 376 -13.10 -12.98 -19.93
C ILE A 376 -12.00 -12.77 -20.99
N GLY A 377 -10.77 -13.14 -20.65
CA GLY A 377 -9.59 -13.02 -21.53
C GLY A 377 -9.63 -13.86 -22.80
N LYS A 378 -10.58 -14.79 -22.94
CA LYS A 378 -10.80 -15.57 -24.17
C LYS A 378 -11.32 -14.70 -25.32
N ASP A 379 -12.01 -13.60 -25.01
CA ASP A 379 -12.46 -12.60 -25.97
C ASP A 379 -11.47 -11.43 -26.04
N LYS A 380 -10.63 -11.42 -27.10
CA LYS A 380 -9.64 -10.35 -27.31
C LYS A 380 -10.28 -8.96 -27.42
N GLY A 381 -11.47 -8.87 -28.05
CA GLY A 381 -12.21 -7.61 -28.17
C GLY A 381 -12.66 -7.08 -26.80
N ARG A 382 -13.07 -7.99 -25.90
CA ARG A 382 -13.41 -7.63 -24.51
C ARG A 382 -12.19 -7.22 -23.72
N VAL A 383 -11.05 -7.89 -23.87
CA VAL A 383 -9.79 -7.49 -23.23
C VAL A 383 -9.40 -6.06 -23.65
N GLU A 384 -9.43 -5.74 -24.94
CA GLU A 384 -9.11 -4.41 -25.45
C GLU A 384 -10.09 -3.34 -24.92
N GLU A 385 -11.38 -3.66 -24.82
CA GLU A 385 -12.36 -2.76 -24.19
C GLU A 385 -12.03 -2.50 -22.72
N LEU A 386 -11.73 -3.54 -21.95
CA LEU A 386 -11.36 -3.41 -20.53
C LEU A 386 -10.05 -2.64 -20.35
N LEU A 387 -9.06 -2.81 -21.23
CA LEU A 387 -7.84 -2.00 -21.23
C LEU A 387 -8.11 -0.53 -21.57
N ASN A 388 -9.06 -0.21 -22.46
CA ASN A 388 -9.50 1.17 -22.68
C ASN A 388 -10.21 1.75 -21.45
N ILE A 389 -10.96 0.95 -20.71
CA ILE A 389 -11.56 1.34 -19.42
C ILE A 389 -10.45 1.64 -18.39
N MET A 390 -9.46 0.75 -18.25
CA MET A 390 -8.32 0.99 -17.37
C MET A 390 -7.54 2.26 -17.79
N ASN A 391 -7.40 2.49 -19.10
CA ASN A 391 -6.79 3.71 -19.63
C ASN A 391 -7.58 4.97 -19.23
N TYR A 392 -8.90 4.91 -19.17
CA TYR A 392 -9.73 6.00 -18.66
C TYR A 392 -9.46 6.25 -17.16
N TRP A 393 -9.38 5.18 -16.35
CA TRP A 393 -9.06 5.30 -14.91
C TRP A 393 -7.66 5.84 -14.63
N ALA A 394 -6.71 5.56 -15.51
CA ALA A 394 -5.35 6.07 -15.40
C ALA A 394 -5.19 7.52 -15.89
N ALA A 395 -6.28 8.27 -15.95
CA ALA A 395 -6.28 9.65 -16.42
C ALA A 395 -5.24 10.51 -15.68
N PRO A 396 -4.40 11.28 -16.41
CA PRO A 396 -3.37 12.12 -15.79
C PRO A 396 -3.98 13.37 -15.12
N PHE A 397 -3.27 13.87 -14.12
CA PHE A 397 -3.61 15.13 -13.47
C PHE A 397 -3.79 16.26 -14.49
N GLY A 398 -4.81 17.08 -14.29
CA GLY A 398 -5.16 18.19 -15.16
C GLY A 398 -6.11 17.85 -16.30
N SER A 399 -6.47 16.58 -16.48
CA SER A 399 -7.47 16.17 -17.47
C SER A 399 -8.91 16.27 -16.92
N GLU A 400 -9.89 16.36 -17.85
CA GLU A 400 -11.33 16.31 -17.52
C GLU A 400 -11.70 14.98 -16.85
N GLU A 401 -11.08 13.88 -17.29
CA GLU A 401 -11.30 12.54 -16.74
C GLU A 401 -10.76 12.44 -15.30
N PHE A 402 -9.56 12.99 -15.05
CA PHE A 402 -8.99 13.07 -13.71
C PHE A 402 -9.88 13.88 -12.77
N LEU A 403 -10.32 15.07 -13.21
CA LEU A 403 -11.21 15.92 -12.41
C LEU A 403 -12.48 15.17 -12.01
N PHE A 404 -13.10 14.50 -12.95
CA PHE A 404 -14.30 13.71 -12.68
C PHE A 404 -14.05 12.52 -11.75
N LEU A 405 -12.99 11.74 -11.99
CA LEU A 405 -12.70 10.54 -11.19
C LEU A 405 -12.33 10.88 -9.73
N HIS A 406 -11.63 12.00 -9.49
CA HIS A 406 -11.12 12.35 -8.17
C HIS A 406 -11.94 13.41 -7.43
N PHE A 407 -12.68 14.26 -8.15
CA PHE A 407 -13.47 15.34 -7.56
C PHE A 407 -14.97 15.22 -7.87
N GLY A 408 -15.36 14.47 -8.90
CA GLY A 408 -16.75 14.19 -9.25
C GLY A 408 -17.41 15.27 -10.12
N ILE A 409 -18.63 15.63 -9.79
CA ILE A 409 -19.49 16.55 -10.53
C ILE A 409 -19.45 17.91 -9.84
N GLU A 410 -19.11 18.96 -10.61
CA GLU A 410 -19.15 20.35 -10.13
C GLU A 410 -20.56 20.73 -9.65
N GLY A 411 -20.63 21.50 -8.56
CA GLY A 411 -21.89 21.87 -7.91
C GLY A 411 -22.52 20.78 -7.04
N ARG A 412 -22.03 19.52 -7.14
CA ARG A 412 -22.50 18.42 -6.30
C ARG A 412 -21.41 17.89 -5.37
N HIS A 413 -20.28 17.42 -5.93
CA HIS A 413 -19.19 16.81 -5.18
C HIS A 413 -18.08 17.79 -4.83
N PHE A 414 -17.91 18.82 -5.65
CA PHE A 414 -16.94 19.88 -5.45
C PHE A 414 -17.43 21.21 -6.02
N ASN A 415 -16.81 22.30 -5.58
CA ASN A 415 -16.91 23.62 -6.19
C ASN A 415 -15.51 24.17 -6.43
N PHE A 416 -15.35 25.02 -7.44
CA PHE A 416 -14.12 25.77 -7.59
C PHE A 416 -14.07 26.92 -6.56
N ASN A 417 -12.94 27.03 -5.86
CA ASN A 417 -12.66 28.17 -4.99
C ASN A 417 -12.28 29.43 -5.81
N THR A 418 -11.99 30.54 -5.12
CA THR A 418 -11.57 31.81 -5.75
C THR A 418 -10.29 31.70 -6.57
N ASP A 419 -9.43 30.71 -6.27
CA ASP A 419 -8.19 30.44 -6.98
C ASP A 419 -8.37 29.43 -8.13
N GLY A 420 -9.62 29.05 -8.43
CA GLY A 420 -9.95 28.10 -9.48
C GLY A 420 -9.57 26.65 -9.15
N GLN A 421 -9.45 26.30 -7.86
CA GLN A 421 -9.10 24.95 -7.44
C GLN A 421 -10.36 24.16 -7.05
N PRO A 422 -10.48 22.86 -7.44
CA PRO A 422 -11.63 22.04 -7.12
C PRO A 422 -11.59 21.62 -5.64
N VAL A 423 -12.46 22.17 -4.82
CA VAL A 423 -12.55 21.87 -3.39
C VAL A 423 -13.77 20.99 -3.15
N PRO A 424 -13.59 19.78 -2.57
CA PRO A 424 -14.70 18.89 -2.23
C PRO A 424 -15.69 19.57 -1.28
N VAL A 425 -16.97 19.22 -1.42
CA VAL A 425 -18.02 19.65 -0.47
C VAL A 425 -17.80 18.98 0.89
N ASP A 426 -18.30 19.61 1.96
CA ASP A 426 -18.25 19.02 3.32
C ASP A 426 -19.52 18.18 3.59
N ASP A 427 -19.77 17.20 2.74
CA ASP A 427 -20.89 16.25 2.86
C ASP A 427 -20.39 14.83 2.57
N ALA A 428 -20.14 14.07 3.63
CA ALA A 428 -19.63 12.70 3.54
C ALA A 428 -20.58 11.75 2.77
N ARG A 429 -21.89 11.98 2.81
CA ARG A 429 -22.88 11.18 2.08
C ARG A 429 -22.74 11.40 0.57
N VAL A 430 -22.63 12.65 0.15
CA VAL A 430 -22.42 13.00 -1.27
C VAL A 430 -21.06 12.44 -1.74
N LEU A 431 -20.00 12.63 -0.97
CA LEU A 431 -18.67 12.12 -1.33
C LEU A 431 -18.60 10.58 -1.38
N SER A 432 -19.47 9.88 -0.62
CA SER A 432 -19.53 8.42 -0.68
C SER A 432 -19.95 7.87 -2.05
N GLU A 433 -20.59 8.66 -2.91
CA GLU A 433 -20.92 8.26 -4.27
C GLU A 433 -19.70 7.85 -5.10
N MET A 434 -18.53 8.43 -4.78
CA MET A 434 -17.28 8.17 -5.52
C MET A 434 -16.41 7.03 -4.94
N THR A 435 -16.79 6.41 -3.82
CA THR A 435 -15.97 5.41 -3.12
C THR A 435 -15.80 4.08 -3.88
N MET A 436 -16.34 3.98 -5.08
CA MET A 436 -16.24 2.83 -5.99
C MET A 436 -15.18 3.01 -7.09
N ASN A 437 -14.34 4.03 -7.04
CA ASN A 437 -13.44 4.37 -8.15
C ASN A 437 -12.05 3.71 -8.08
N VAL A 438 -11.84 2.74 -7.19
CA VAL A 438 -10.53 2.08 -7.01
C VAL A 438 -10.32 0.99 -8.05
N LEU A 439 -9.46 1.25 -9.04
CA LEU A 439 -9.00 0.25 -10.02
C LEU A 439 -7.50 0.37 -10.28
N CYS A 440 -7.09 1.34 -11.07
CA CYS A 440 -5.70 1.60 -11.43
C CYS A 440 -5.50 3.10 -11.61
N GLY A 441 -4.26 3.57 -11.66
CA GLY A 441 -4.00 4.97 -11.92
C GLY A 441 -2.71 5.49 -11.30
N PRO A 442 -2.36 6.75 -11.62
CA PRO A 442 -1.13 7.38 -11.13
C PRO A 442 -1.24 7.78 -9.66
N ALA A 443 -0.15 7.64 -8.92
CA ALA A 443 0.03 8.32 -7.64
C ALA A 443 0.35 9.80 -7.87
N PHE A 444 -0.18 10.65 -7.00
CA PHE A 444 0.06 12.10 -7.04
C PHE A 444 -0.09 12.71 -5.65
N GLN A 445 0.42 13.94 -5.48
CA GLN A 445 0.16 14.78 -4.32
C GLN A 445 -0.51 16.07 -4.77
N TYR A 446 -1.74 16.31 -4.32
CA TYR A 446 -2.49 17.52 -4.62
C TYR A 446 -3.50 17.80 -3.51
N TYR A 447 -3.44 19.01 -2.96
CA TYR A 447 -4.28 19.47 -1.84
C TYR A 447 -4.87 20.85 -2.22
N PRO A 448 -6.06 20.90 -2.80
CA PRO A 448 -6.61 22.13 -3.41
C PRO A 448 -6.76 23.30 -2.47
N SER A 449 -7.10 23.07 -1.19
CA SER A 449 -7.24 24.12 -0.17
C SER A 449 -5.89 24.54 0.44
N HIS A 450 -4.84 23.74 0.29
CA HIS A 450 -3.55 23.93 0.93
C HIS A 450 -2.38 23.52 0.00
N PRO A 451 -2.10 24.32 -1.06
CA PRO A 451 -1.11 23.94 -2.08
C PRO A 451 0.30 23.64 -1.53
N GLN A 452 0.72 24.32 -0.46
CA GLN A 452 2.02 24.08 0.17
C GLN A 452 2.13 22.69 0.81
N THR A 453 1.02 22.04 1.10
CA THR A 453 0.99 20.65 1.57
C THR A 453 1.51 19.70 0.51
N ALA A 454 1.16 19.92 -0.78
CA ALA A 454 1.70 19.11 -1.88
C ALA A 454 3.23 19.22 -1.99
N VAL A 455 3.77 20.43 -1.81
CA VAL A 455 5.22 20.69 -1.78
C VAL A 455 5.88 19.95 -0.62
N THR A 456 5.26 19.99 0.57
CA THR A 456 5.76 19.33 1.78
C THR A 456 5.73 17.82 1.62
N ALA A 457 4.61 17.25 1.18
CA ALA A 457 4.46 15.82 0.94
C ALA A 457 5.49 15.30 -0.07
N GLN A 458 5.67 16.01 -1.17
CA GLN A 458 6.64 15.64 -2.19
C GLN A 458 8.09 15.70 -1.68
N LYS A 459 8.45 16.69 -0.85
CA LYS A 459 9.76 16.75 -0.19
C LYS A 459 9.98 15.56 0.75
N ILE A 460 8.97 15.15 1.51
CA ILE A 460 9.01 13.98 2.38
C ILE A 460 9.32 12.73 1.54
N ILE A 461 8.56 12.51 0.48
CA ILE A 461 8.72 11.35 -0.40
C ILE A 461 10.13 11.37 -1.04
N ALA A 462 10.53 12.49 -1.62
CA ALA A 462 11.81 12.62 -2.33
C ALA A 462 13.02 12.43 -1.40
N ARG A 463 12.92 12.85 -0.13
CA ARG A 463 13.96 12.65 0.88
C ARG A 463 14.10 11.19 1.29
N ASN A 464 12.98 10.49 1.42
CA ASN A 464 12.94 9.15 2.03
C ASN A 464 13.05 8.02 1.00
N ALA A 465 12.51 8.18 -0.20
CA ALA A 465 12.49 7.13 -1.22
C ALA A 465 13.88 6.51 -1.51
N PRO A 466 14.99 7.28 -1.56
CA PRO A 466 16.33 6.71 -1.77
C PRO A 466 16.87 5.88 -0.59
N LEU A 467 16.23 5.95 0.57
CA LEU A 467 16.65 5.22 1.78
C LEU A 467 15.98 3.85 1.90
N VAL A 468 14.93 3.60 1.13
CA VAL A 468 14.16 2.36 1.19
C VAL A 468 15.01 1.17 0.76
N LEU A 469 15.13 0.19 1.64
CA LEU A 469 15.71 -1.11 1.30
C LEU A 469 14.70 -1.93 0.52
N LYS A 470 14.98 -2.13 -0.77
CA LYS A 470 14.07 -2.87 -1.67
C LYS A 470 14.02 -4.34 -1.30
N ASP A 471 12.82 -4.91 -1.25
CA ASP A 471 12.61 -6.34 -1.07
C ASP A 471 12.91 -7.07 -2.39
N PRO A 472 13.90 -7.98 -2.43
CA PRO A 472 14.28 -8.71 -3.64
C PRO A 472 13.24 -9.76 -4.07
N THR A 473 12.24 -10.05 -3.22
CA THR A 473 11.24 -11.08 -3.51
C THR A 473 9.99 -10.55 -4.20
N VAL A 474 9.92 -9.23 -4.45
CA VAL A 474 8.79 -8.63 -5.17
C VAL A 474 8.64 -9.26 -6.56
N GLY A 475 7.45 -9.77 -6.85
CA GLY A 475 7.15 -10.48 -8.10
C GLY A 475 7.58 -11.95 -8.14
N LEU A 476 8.25 -12.45 -7.10
CA LEU A 476 8.58 -13.86 -6.93
C LEU A 476 7.46 -14.62 -6.20
N VAL A 477 7.48 -15.93 -6.32
CA VAL A 477 6.41 -16.77 -5.80
C VAL A 477 6.94 -17.85 -4.87
N SER A 478 6.30 -17.97 -3.70
CA SER A 478 6.43 -19.11 -2.80
C SER A 478 5.06 -19.71 -2.48
N ARG A 479 4.85 -20.98 -2.84
CA ARG A 479 3.61 -21.71 -2.53
C ARG A 479 3.43 -21.93 -1.03
N THR A 480 4.54 -22.08 -0.31
CA THR A 480 4.52 -22.23 1.15
C THR A 480 4.14 -20.91 1.82
N ALA A 481 4.67 -19.77 1.36
CA ALA A 481 4.24 -18.45 1.84
C ALA A 481 2.73 -18.25 1.69
N MET A 482 2.16 -18.62 0.54
CA MET A 482 0.71 -18.52 0.30
C MET A 482 -0.13 -19.29 1.31
N ARG A 483 0.36 -20.41 1.83
CA ARG A 483 -0.37 -21.26 2.77
C ARG A 483 -0.10 -20.92 4.23
N GLN A 484 1.07 -20.40 4.55
CA GLN A 484 1.57 -20.33 5.93
C GLN A 484 1.92 -18.93 6.40
N SER A 485 1.94 -17.91 5.51
CA SER A 485 2.35 -16.55 5.89
C SER A 485 1.54 -15.98 7.06
N SER A 486 0.22 -16.18 7.10
CA SER A 486 -0.62 -15.70 8.20
C SER A 486 -0.23 -16.31 9.55
N ALA A 487 0.00 -17.63 9.60
CA ALA A 487 0.40 -18.33 10.82
C ALA A 487 1.83 -17.92 11.25
N LEU A 488 2.75 -17.75 10.29
CA LEU A 488 4.11 -17.31 10.56
C LEU A 488 4.14 -15.84 11.01
N SER A 489 3.33 -14.97 10.42
CA SER A 489 3.19 -13.58 10.86
C SER A 489 2.63 -13.47 12.28
N GLN A 490 1.63 -14.30 12.62
CA GLN A 490 1.09 -14.35 13.98
C GLN A 490 2.16 -14.81 14.97
N LEU A 491 2.93 -15.86 14.64
CA LEU A 491 4.06 -16.31 15.45
C LEU A 491 5.03 -15.17 15.75
N VAL A 492 5.43 -14.42 14.72
CA VAL A 492 6.35 -13.28 14.86
C VAL A 492 5.74 -12.20 15.76
N THR A 493 4.48 -11.86 15.54
CA THR A 493 3.77 -10.86 16.33
C THR A 493 3.69 -11.25 17.81
N ASP A 494 3.38 -12.51 18.10
CA ASP A 494 3.25 -13.01 19.47
C ASP A 494 4.58 -12.95 20.21
N TYR A 495 5.68 -13.43 19.57
CA TYR A 495 7.01 -13.34 20.16
C TYR A 495 7.47 -11.91 20.36
N THR A 496 7.28 -11.06 19.36
CA THR A 496 7.67 -9.66 19.39
C THR A 496 6.96 -8.93 20.54
N ASN A 497 5.64 -9.12 20.68
CA ASN A 497 4.86 -8.54 21.77
C ASN A 497 5.31 -9.06 23.15
N GLN A 498 5.63 -10.36 23.26
CA GLN A 498 6.09 -10.95 24.52
C GLN A 498 7.51 -10.44 24.90
N ILE A 499 8.41 -10.30 23.94
CA ILE A 499 9.77 -9.79 24.15
C ILE A 499 9.71 -8.32 24.55
N VAL A 500 9.02 -7.49 23.78
CA VAL A 500 8.94 -6.05 24.06
C VAL A 500 8.27 -5.77 25.40
N SER A 501 7.23 -6.53 25.76
CA SER A 501 6.57 -6.37 27.08
C SER A 501 7.30 -7.03 28.26
N GLY A 502 8.50 -7.59 28.06
CA GLY A 502 9.29 -8.24 29.10
C GLY A 502 8.76 -9.60 29.56
N ARG A 503 7.75 -10.18 28.89
CA ARG A 503 7.22 -11.51 29.21
C ARG A 503 8.16 -12.64 28.74
N LYS A 504 8.98 -12.36 27.74
CA LYS A 504 10.10 -13.19 27.28
C LYS A 504 11.38 -12.35 27.26
N PRO A 505 12.54 -12.94 27.53
CA PRO A 505 13.81 -12.23 27.37
C PRO A 505 14.14 -12.00 25.90
N VAL A 506 14.99 -11.02 25.59
CA VAL A 506 15.36 -10.66 24.20
C VAL A 506 15.96 -11.86 23.43
N ASN A 507 16.77 -12.69 24.11
CA ASN A 507 17.36 -13.88 23.47
C ASN A 507 16.33 -14.94 23.01
N ALA A 508 15.05 -14.81 23.38
CA ALA A 508 13.98 -15.63 22.82
C ALA A 508 13.77 -15.40 21.31
N VAL A 509 14.44 -14.41 20.71
CA VAL A 509 14.55 -14.26 19.25
C VAL A 509 15.16 -15.50 18.62
N GLY A 510 16.10 -16.17 19.28
CA GLY A 510 16.68 -17.45 18.82
C GLY A 510 15.61 -18.55 18.69
N GLU A 511 14.70 -18.66 19.67
CA GLU A 511 13.56 -19.59 19.64
C GLU A 511 12.58 -19.23 18.52
N LEU A 512 12.26 -17.96 18.36
CA LEU A 512 11.41 -17.46 17.26
C LEU A 512 11.98 -17.87 15.90
N ARG A 513 13.28 -17.60 15.66
CA ARG A 513 13.98 -17.95 14.41
C ARG A 513 13.89 -19.46 14.13
N GLN A 514 14.14 -20.30 15.15
CA GLN A 514 14.04 -21.75 15.02
C GLN A 514 12.61 -22.21 14.68
N GLN A 515 11.60 -21.68 15.38
CA GLN A 515 10.21 -22.03 15.12
C GLN A 515 9.74 -21.56 13.74
N TRP A 516 10.15 -20.36 13.33
CA TRP A 516 9.81 -19.83 12.01
C TRP A 516 10.39 -20.70 10.90
N ARG A 517 11.67 -21.08 11.00
CA ARG A 517 12.34 -21.99 10.04
C ARG A 517 11.63 -23.33 9.95
N SER A 518 11.41 -23.98 11.10
CA SER A 518 10.81 -25.33 11.15
C SER A 518 9.36 -25.37 10.68
N ARG A 519 8.62 -24.26 10.80
CA ARG A 519 7.23 -24.13 10.34
C ARG A 519 7.10 -23.68 8.88
N GLY A 520 8.19 -23.67 8.12
CA GLY A 520 8.18 -23.42 6.68
C GLY A 520 9.00 -22.24 6.19
N GLY A 521 9.63 -21.47 7.07
CA GLY A 521 10.45 -20.32 6.70
C GLY A 521 11.60 -20.66 5.76
N ASP A 522 12.32 -21.76 6.01
CA ASP A 522 13.38 -22.21 5.13
C ASP A 522 12.83 -22.60 3.75
N ARG A 523 11.70 -23.30 3.71
CA ARG A 523 11.07 -23.66 2.43
C ARG A 523 10.58 -22.46 1.65
N ILE A 524 10.08 -21.43 2.34
CA ILE A 524 9.70 -20.14 1.71
C ILE A 524 10.92 -19.51 1.05
N ARG A 525 12.06 -19.50 1.73
CA ARG A 525 13.34 -19.00 1.21
C ARG A 525 13.75 -19.74 -0.05
N ASP A 526 13.77 -21.06 -0.01
CA ASP A 526 14.15 -21.91 -1.13
C ASP A 526 13.25 -21.68 -2.34
N GLU A 527 11.92 -21.64 -2.13
CA GLU A 527 10.95 -21.40 -3.19
C GLU A 527 11.11 -20.00 -3.83
N TYR A 528 11.45 -18.96 -3.04
CA TYR A 528 11.77 -17.64 -3.60
C TYR A 528 13.07 -17.65 -4.39
N GLN A 529 14.11 -18.33 -3.94
CA GLN A 529 15.36 -18.47 -4.69
C GLN A 529 15.17 -19.22 -6.00
N GLU A 530 14.37 -20.29 -6.01
CA GLU A 530 13.99 -21.01 -7.22
C GLU A 530 13.17 -20.12 -8.19
N SER A 531 12.18 -19.37 -7.67
CA SER A 531 11.39 -18.43 -8.45
C SER A 531 12.28 -17.34 -9.05
N GLY A 532 13.21 -16.80 -8.26
CA GLY A 532 14.19 -15.81 -8.72
C GLY A 532 15.09 -16.35 -9.85
N SER A 533 15.55 -17.58 -9.73
CA SER A 533 16.35 -18.25 -10.76
C SER A 533 15.56 -18.44 -12.06
N ARG A 534 14.28 -18.82 -11.98
CA ARG A 534 13.40 -18.91 -13.17
C ARG A 534 13.19 -17.55 -13.83
N VAL A 535 12.94 -16.50 -13.04
CA VAL A 535 12.75 -15.13 -13.53
C VAL A 535 14.02 -14.59 -14.20
N ALA A 536 15.18 -14.89 -13.65
CA ALA A 536 16.48 -14.50 -14.22
C ALA A 536 16.87 -15.31 -15.47
N GLY A 537 16.18 -16.41 -15.77
CA GLY A 537 16.56 -17.32 -16.87
C GLY A 537 17.81 -18.16 -16.56
N THR A 538 18.16 -18.31 -15.30
CA THR A 538 19.33 -19.08 -14.82
C THR A 538 18.95 -20.44 -14.20
N ALA A 539 17.67 -20.78 -14.17
CA ALA A 539 17.21 -22.10 -13.71
C ALA A 539 17.74 -23.18 -14.68
N LYS A 540 18.45 -24.18 -14.11
CA LYS A 540 18.94 -25.37 -14.84
C LYS A 540 17.81 -26.38 -15.03
#